data_03c54953686dcedfd23c089ed9ca7f42
#
_entry.id   03c54953686dcedfd23c089ed9ca7f42
#
_cell.length_a   1.000
_cell.length_b   1.000
_cell.length_c   1.000
_cell.angle_alpha   90.00
_cell.angle_beta   90.00
_cell.angle_gamma   90.00
#
_symmetry.space_group_name_H-M   'P 1'
#
loop_
_entity.id
_entity.type
_entity.pdbx_description
1 polymer ?
#
loop_
_entity_poly.entity_id
_entity_poly.type
_entity_poly.pdbx_seq_one_letter_code
_entity_poly.pdbx_strand_id
1 'polypeptide(L)'
;MLRNYIESRERFFHGRDNNRRSLPFEWGLDHLGLQANRNFETPLRDFVSNALLDSSSFYGCNSTEQYDFDGEILKFPSAIETPFAENNTVWGRFFGAGRDLAMVVLPQWNCKWDSQLTLCRVLQRAGITSLRLSLPYHHHRRPAHLERSEYLVSPNIGRTLTAVRQAVLDSRRAADWLFARGYNRVGILGTSIGSCVGFLAFAHDQRFSTGVFIHISSFFADVVWTGLSTKHVRQSLEGAIDLQRLRFLWSPISPYPFIKRLRGTNRRSLMISGRYDLTFLPELSQQAYDEFQRQRVPCQIAWLPCGHYTMGQFPFNALAGYRIVKFLRK
;
A
#
# COMPACT_ATOMS: atom_id res chain seq x y z
N MET A 1 15.77 -26.45 8.26
CA MET A 1 14.65 -26.79 9.16
C MET A 1 13.67 -25.60 9.31
N LEU A 2 14.06 -24.43 9.85
CA LEU A 2 13.16 -23.27 10.04
C LEU A 2 12.54 -22.76 8.73
N ARG A 3 13.31 -22.61 7.66
CA ARG A 3 12.82 -22.18 6.33
C ARG A 3 11.65 -23.05 5.87
N ASN A 4 11.85 -24.38 5.83
CA ASN A 4 10.82 -25.31 5.34
C ASN A 4 9.54 -25.25 6.21
N TYR A 5 9.70 -25.08 7.52
CA TYR A 5 8.57 -24.88 8.43
C TYR A 5 7.79 -23.59 8.10
N ILE A 6 8.48 -22.46 7.96
CA ILE A 6 7.84 -21.18 7.65
C ILE A 6 7.16 -21.23 6.27
N GLU A 7 7.84 -21.73 5.23
CA GLU A 7 7.24 -21.85 3.90
C GLU A 7 6.02 -22.78 3.87
N SER A 8 6.03 -23.86 4.65
CA SER A 8 4.84 -24.71 4.85
C SER A 8 3.69 -23.93 5.49
N ARG A 9 3.99 -23.12 6.51
CA ARG A 9 2.98 -22.25 7.16
C ARG A 9 2.43 -21.19 6.20
N GLU A 10 3.27 -20.59 5.36
CA GLU A 10 2.86 -19.64 4.32
C GLU A 10 1.83 -20.27 3.36
N ARG A 11 2.14 -21.50 2.86
CA ARG A 11 1.23 -22.24 1.97
C ARG A 11 -0.08 -22.63 2.68
N PHE A 12 0.01 -23.04 3.95
CA PHE A 12 -1.16 -23.35 4.77
C PHE A 12 -2.08 -22.13 4.91
N PHE A 13 -1.54 -20.96 5.32
CA PHE A 13 -2.35 -19.74 5.44
C PHE A 13 -2.90 -19.28 4.10
N HIS A 14 -2.10 -19.38 3.04
CA HIS A 14 -2.57 -19.10 1.69
C HIS A 14 -3.75 -19.99 1.29
N GLY A 15 -3.69 -21.29 1.59
CA GLY A 15 -4.75 -22.25 1.25
C GLY A 15 -6.07 -22.03 1.99
N ARG A 16 -6.06 -21.33 3.13
CA ARG A 16 -7.28 -20.96 3.86
C ARG A 16 -8.14 -19.93 3.14
N ASP A 17 -7.55 -19.13 2.28
CA ASP A 17 -8.24 -18.17 1.42
C ASP A 17 -8.72 -18.88 0.15
N ASN A 18 -9.83 -19.60 0.21
CA ASN A 18 -10.35 -20.44 -0.87
C ASN A 18 -11.36 -19.72 -1.80
N ASN A 19 -11.74 -18.48 -1.49
CA ASN A 19 -12.70 -17.68 -2.27
C ASN A 19 -12.03 -16.70 -3.24
N ARG A 20 -10.78 -16.95 -3.64
CA ARG A 20 -10.10 -16.17 -4.69
C ARG A 20 -10.74 -16.46 -6.04
N ARG A 21 -11.07 -15.39 -6.76
CA ARG A 21 -11.62 -15.48 -8.12
C ARG A 21 -10.62 -14.95 -9.13
N SER A 22 -10.40 -15.69 -10.20
CA SER A 22 -9.70 -15.18 -11.38
C SER A 22 -10.68 -14.33 -12.18
N LEU A 23 -10.43 -13.04 -12.27
CA LEU A 23 -11.20 -12.13 -13.11
C LEU A 23 -10.62 -12.14 -14.54
N PRO A 24 -11.40 -11.83 -15.57
CA PRO A 24 -10.87 -11.71 -16.93
C PRO A 24 -9.85 -10.55 -17.02
N PHE A 25 -8.92 -10.71 -17.99
CA PHE A 25 -8.01 -9.62 -18.32
C PHE A 25 -8.77 -8.46 -19.00
N GLU A 26 -8.45 -7.23 -18.60
CA GLU A 26 -9.02 -6.01 -19.18
C GLU A 26 -7.95 -4.92 -19.20
N TRP A 27 -7.95 -4.08 -20.23
CA TRP A 27 -7.10 -2.90 -20.27
C TRP A 27 -7.56 -1.81 -19.30
N GLY A 28 -8.87 -1.70 -19.06
CA GLY A 28 -9.47 -0.74 -18.14
C GLY A 28 -9.22 0.71 -18.53
N LEU A 29 -9.30 1.03 -19.83
CA LEU A 29 -9.00 2.35 -20.38
C LEU A 29 -9.95 3.42 -19.86
N ASP A 30 -11.20 3.07 -19.61
CA ASP A 30 -12.23 3.90 -19.01
C ASP A 30 -11.81 4.43 -17.62
N HIS A 31 -11.15 3.61 -16.82
CA HIS A 31 -10.60 4.03 -15.53
C HIS A 31 -9.49 5.08 -15.64
N LEU A 32 -8.89 5.21 -16.82
CA LEU A 32 -7.83 6.18 -17.12
C LEU A 32 -8.34 7.39 -17.89
N GLY A 33 -9.64 7.45 -18.21
CA GLY A 33 -10.24 8.45 -19.05
C GLY A 33 -9.85 8.34 -20.53
N LEU A 34 -9.41 7.14 -20.95
CA LEU A 34 -8.97 6.85 -22.33
C LEU A 34 -10.08 6.15 -23.11
N GLN A 35 -10.16 6.43 -24.41
CA GLN A 35 -11.12 5.79 -25.29
C GLN A 35 -10.67 4.38 -25.70
N ALA A 36 -11.59 3.42 -25.63
CA ALA A 36 -11.39 2.07 -26.13
C ALA A 36 -11.53 2.03 -27.66
N ASN A 37 -10.42 2.26 -28.36
CA ASN A 37 -10.33 2.15 -29.82
C ASN A 37 -9.16 1.26 -30.23
N ARG A 38 -9.06 0.93 -31.52
CA ARG A 38 -7.99 0.04 -32.04
C ARG A 38 -6.56 0.59 -31.82
N ASN A 39 -6.40 1.90 -31.63
CA ASN A 39 -5.12 2.57 -31.48
C ASN A 39 -4.86 3.01 -30.03
N PHE A 40 -5.46 2.32 -29.03
CA PHE A 40 -5.34 2.70 -27.61
C PHE A 40 -3.92 2.59 -27.03
N GLU A 41 -3.03 1.86 -27.66
CA GLU A 41 -1.69 1.57 -27.13
C GLU A 41 -0.83 2.83 -26.96
N THR A 42 -0.85 3.73 -27.94
CA THR A 42 -0.12 5.00 -27.85
C THR A 42 -0.68 5.90 -26.74
N PRO A 43 -2.00 6.19 -26.67
CA PRO A 43 -2.58 6.93 -25.54
C PRO A 43 -2.30 6.30 -24.17
N LEU A 44 -2.33 4.96 -24.05
CA LEU A 44 -2.01 4.28 -22.80
C LEU A 44 -0.53 4.46 -22.41
N ARG A 45 0.38 4.33 -23.38
CA ARG A 45 1.81 4.60 -23.17
C ARG A 45 2.06 6.04 -22.75
N ASP A 46 1.43 6.98 -23.42
CA ASP A 46 1.55 8.41 -23.14
C ASP A 46 1.01 8.73 -21.74
N PHE A 47 -0.13 8.15 -21.36
CA PHE A 47 -0.67 8.30 -20.02
C PHE A 47 0.34 7.85 -18.94
N VAL A 48 0.93 6.67 -19.10
CA VAL A 48 1.93 6.14 -18.17
C VAL A 48 3.19 7.01 -18.15
N SER A 49 3.68 7.43 -19.32
CA SER A 49 4.86 8.28 -19.43
C SER A 49 4.64 9.64 -18.77
N ASN A 50 3.50 10.27 -19.01
CA ASN A 50 3.13 11.55 -18.39
C ASN A 50 2.97 11.42 -16.87
N ALA A 51 2.36 10.33 -16.37
CA ALA A 51 2.24 10.06 -14.94
C ALA A 51 3.61 9.90 -14.26
N LEU A 52 4.63 9.41 -14.97
CA LEU A 52 6.00 9.31 -14.46
C LEU A 52 6.74 10.65 -14.54
N LEU A 53 6.60 11.39 -15.66
CA LEU A 53 7.26 12.67 -15.89
C LEU A 53 6.76 13.72 -14.91
N ASP A 54 5.45 13.85 -14.76
CA ASP A 54 4.82 14.75 -13.81
C ASP A 54 4.05 13.97 -12.72
N SER A 55 4.78 13.20 -11.96
CA SER A 55 4.20 12.44 -10.86
C SER A 55 3.69 13.35 -9.72
N SER A 56 4.11 14.59 -9.66
CA SER A 56 3.58 15.57 -8.70
C SER A 56 2.14 15.94 -9.03
N SER A 57 1.81 16.16 -10.29
CA SER A 57 0.44 16.33 -10.75
C SER A 57 -0.37 15.04 -10.66
N PHE A 58 0.20 13.90 -11.08
CA PHE A 58 -0.47 12.61 -11.00
C PHE A 58 -0.92 12.26 -9.57
N TYR A 59 -0.10 12.57 -8.57
CA TYR A 59 -0.42 12.41 -7.16
C TYR A 59 -0.87 13.72 -6.49
N GLY A 60 -1.17 14.76 -7.27
CA GLY A 60 -1.79 15.99 -6.79
C GLY A 60 -3.16 15.70 -6.16
N CYS A 61 -3.45 16.32 -5.02
CA CYS A 61 -4.70 16.13 -4.29
C CYS A 61 -5.18 17.46 -3.74
N ASN A 62 -6.43 17.80 -4.03
CA ASN A 62 -7.10 18.89 -3.34
C ASN A 62 -7.50 18.42 -1.93
N SER A 63 -7.32 19.27 -0.95
CA SER A 63 -7.85 19.06 0.40
C SER A 63 -9.38 18.97 0.37
N THR A 64 -9.95 18.41 1.41
CA THR A 64 -11.39 18.45 1.68
C THR A 64 -11.61 19.02 3.07
N GLU A 65 -12.73 19.68 3.28
CA GLU A 65 -13.18 20.12 4.61
C GLU A 65 -14.28 19.20 5.16
N GLN A 66 -14.73 18.24 4.36
CA GLN A 66 -15.82 17.33 4.69
C GLN A 66 -15.32 16.13 5.49
N TYR A 67 -15.04 16.33 6.77
CA TYR A 67 -14.67 15.27 7.69
C TYR A 67 -15.77 15.04 8.71
N ASP A 68 -16.28 13.80 8.80
CA ASP A 68 -17.20 13.32 9.83
C ASP A 68 -16.42 12.42 10.81
N PHE A 69 -16.39 12.81 12.09
CA PHE A 69 -15.65 12.09 13.11
C PHE A 69 -16.47 11.97 14.41
N ASP A 70 -16.81 10.74 14.78
CA ASP A 70 -17.62 10.43 15.97
C ASP A 70 -16.81 10.19 17.26
N GLY A 71 -15.49 10.38 17.22
CA GLY A 71 -14.56 10.10 18.31
C GLY A 71 -13.75 8.80 18.11
N GLU A 72 -14.20 7.88 17.29
CA GLU A 72 -13.51 6.64 16.95
C GLU A 72 -13.35 6.47 15.42
N ILE A 73 -14.40 6.72 14.67
CA ILE A 73 -14.44 6.50 13.22
C ILE A 73 -14.40 7.86 12.52
N LEU A 74 -13.46 7.96 11.58
CA LEU A 74 -13.36 9.09 10.67
C LEU A 74 -13.89 8.67 9.30
N LYS A 75 -14.74 9.53 8.70
CA LYS A 75 -15.21 9.40 7.32
C LYS A 75 -14.92 10.70 6.56
N PHE A 76 -14.57 10.57 5.29
CA PHE A 76 -14.39 11.71 4.39
C PHE A 76 -14.51 11.28 2.93
N PRO A 77 -14.83 12.18 1.99
CA PRO A 77 -14.88 11.86 0.57
C PRO A 77 -13.53 11.40 0.06
N SER A 78 -13.52 10.34 -0.75
CA SER A 78 -12.33 9.93 -1.48
C SER A 78 -11.90 11.00 -2.49
N ALA A 79 -10.60 11.08 -2.76
CA ALA A 79 -10.05 12.04 -3.73
C ALA A 79 -10.37 11.68 -5.19
N ILE A 80 -10.73 10.42 -5.45
CA ILE A 80 -11.17 9.93 -6.77
C ILE A 80 -12.56 9.37 -6.61
N GLU A 81 -13.48 9.88 -7.42
CA GLU A 81 -14.83 9.34 -7.55
C GLU A 81 -14.82 8.14 -8.50
N THR A 82 -15.53 7.09 -8.12
CA THR A 82 -15.68 5.86 -8.89
C THR A 82 -17.16 5.57 -9.10
N PRO A 83 -17.53 4.69 -10.07
CA PRO A 83 -18.91 4.29 -10.27
C PRO A 83 -19.55 3.56 -9.07
N PHE A 84 -18.75 3.22 -8.06
CA PHE A 84 -19.20 2.51 -6.86
C PHE A 84 -19.28 3.50 -5.68
N ALA A 85 -20.48 3.92 -5.34
CA ALA A 85 -20.73 4.94 -4.32
C ALA A 85 -20.08 4.59 -2.97
N GLU A 86 -20.09 3.31 -2.60
CA GLU A 86 -19.47 2.80 -1.36
C GLU A 86 -17.96 3.08 -1.32
N ASN A 87 -17.28 2.98 -2.49
CA ASN A 87 -15.84 3.22 -2.58
C ASN A 87 -15.47 4.70 -2.45
N ASN A 88 -16.42 5.61 -2.65
CA ASN A 88 -16.17 7.05 -2.69
C ASN A 88 -16.15 7.71 -1.29
N THR A 89 -16.39 6.93 -0.22
CA THR A 89 -16.22 7.38 1.17
C THR A 89 -15.05 6.62 1.80
N VAL A 90 -14.06 7.36 2.29
CA VAL A 90 -12.94 6.81 3.05
C VAL A 90 -13.36 6.60 4.49
N TRP A 91 -13.01 5.46 5.06
CA TRP A 91 -13.25 5.10 6.45
C TRP A 91 -11.90 4.92 7.17
N GLY A 92 -11.77 5.55 8.33
CA GLY A 92 -10.61 5.43 9.18
C GLY A 92 -10.99 5.12 10.62
N ARG A 93 -10.19 4.31 11.31
CA ARG A 93 -10.34 4.07 12.75
C ARG A 93 -9.21 4.74 13.49
N PHE A 94 -9.58 5.60 14.44
CA PHE A 94 -8.65 6.47 15.16
C PHE A 94 -8.29 5.87 16.52
N PHE A 95 -7.01 5.96 16.88
CA PHE A 95 -6.45 5.54 18.15
C PHE A 95 -5.64 6.71 18.71
N GLY A 96 -6.31 7.57 19.48
CA GLY A 96 -5.70 8.76 20.07
C GLY A 96 -4.72 8.41 21.20
N ALA A 97 -3.57 9.11 21.21
CA ALA A 97 -2.54 9.03 22.25
C ALA A 97 -1.90 10.41 22.43
N GLY A 98 -0.55 10.52 22.42
CA GLY A 98 0.15 11.80 22.44
C GLY A 98 -0.11 12.64 21.17
N ARG A 99 0.24 13.94 21.24
CA ARG A 99 0.04 14.88 20.12
C ARG A 99 1.29 15.12 19.27
N ASP A 100 2.44 14.59 19.66
CA ASP A 100 3.69 14.84 18.93
C ASP A 100 3.73 14.11 17.58
N LEU A 101 3.35 12.83 17.53
CA LEU A 101 3.39 12.01 16.33
C LEU A 101 2.07 11.26 16.12
N ALA A 102 1.51 11.39 14.93
CA ALA A 102 0.41 10.56 14.45
C ALA A 102 0.83 9.75 13.22
N MET A 103 0.38 8.50 13.12
CA MET A 103 0.67 7.59 12.01
C MET A 103 -0.59 7.31 11.20
N VAL A 104 -0.56 7.56 9.90
CA VAL A 104 -1.53 6.96 8.96
C VAL A 104 -1.14 5.51 8.77
N VAL A 105 -2.06 4.58 9.07
CA VAL A 105 -1.79 3.14 9.01
C VAL A 105 -2.59 2.50 7.89
N LEU A 106 -1.89 1.86 6.96
CA LEU A 106 -2.44 1.23 5.75
C LEU A 106 -2.31 -0.29 5.83
N PRO A 107 -3.43 -1.01 5.76
CA PRO A 107 -3.43 -2.46 5.90
C PRO A 107 -2.98 -3.20 4.64
N GLN A 108 -2.86 -4.52 4.76
CA GLN A 108 -2.66 -5.44 3.64
C GLN A 108 -3.94 -5.63 2.83
N TRP A 109 -3.81 -6.19 1.63
CA TRP A 109 -4.92 -6.59 0.75
C TRP A 109 -5.83 -7.63 1.41
N ASN A 110 -7.12 -7.51 1.17
CA ASN A 110 -8.16 -8.42 1.69
C ASN A 110 -8.14 -8.60 3.22
N CYS A 111 -7.66 -7.61 3.94
CA CYS A 111 -7.70 -7.62 5.39
C CYS A 111 -9.15 -7.49 5.91
N LYS A 112 -9.40 -7.99 7.11
CA LYS A 112 -10.65 -7.74 7.84
C LYS A 112 -10.65 -6.32 8.42
N TRP A 113 -11.83 -5.82 8.75
CA TRP A 113 -11.98 -4.48 9.37
C TRP A 113 -11.18 -4.34 10.67
N ASP A 114 -11.09 -5.40 11.44
CA ASP A 114 -10.36 -5.47 12.70
C ASP A 114 -8.85 -5.81 12.54
N SER A 115 -8.38 -6.00 11.33
CA SER A 115 -6.95 -6.26 11.09
C SER A 115 -6.11 -5.05 11.49
N GLN A 116 -4.91 -5.33 12.05
CA GLN A 116 -3.93 -4.34 12.53
C GLN A 116 -4.35 -3.52 13.76
N LEU A 117 -5.51 -3.76 14.36
CA LEU A 117 -5.91 -3.06 15.58
C LEU A 117 -4.93 -3.31 16.74
N THR A 118 -4.36 -4.52 16.82
CA THR A 118 -3.31 -4.82 17.82
C THR A 118 -2.08 -3.92 17.63
N LEU A 119 -1.63 -3.70 16.39
CA LEU A 119 -0.53 -2.80 16.10
C LEU A 119 -0.88 -1.35 16.49
N CYS A 120 -2.09 -0.88 16.15
CA CYS A 120 -2.55 0.46 16.52
C CYS A 120 -2.62 0.64 18.04
N ARG A 121 -3.09 -0.38 18.79
CA ARG A 121 -3.07 -0.37 20.27
C ARG A 121 -1.65 -0.38 20.86
N VAL A 122 -0.70 -1.08 20.22
CA VAL A 122 0.71 -1.04 20.62
C VAL A 122 1.29 0.36 20.41
N LEU A 123 1.01 1.01 19.27
CA LEU A 123 1.41 2.40 19.01
C LEU A 123 0.78 3.34 20.05
N GLN A 124 -0.51 3.19 20.33
CA GLN A 124 -1.24 3.99 21.32
C GLN A 124 -0.61 3.88 22.71
N ARG A 125 -0.30 2.67 23.18
CA ARG A 125 0.40 2.45 24.48
C ARG A 125 1.82 3.03 24.46
N ALA A 126 2.43 3.17 23.30
CA ALA A 126 3.73 3.82 23.12
C ALA A 126 3.64 5.35 23.04
N GLY A 127 2.44 5.95 23.20
CA GLY A 127 2.22 7.39 23.10
C GLY A 127 2.11 7.92 21.66
N ILE A 128 1.95 7.02 20.68
CA ILE A 128 1.87 7.36 19.25
C ILE A 128 0.43 7.21 18.78
N THR A 129 -0.16 8.30 18.34
CA THR A 129 -1.49 8.28 17.72
C THR A 129 -1.46 7.54 16.39
N SER A 130 -2.55 6.86 16.05
CA SER A 130 -2.68 6.24 14.73
C SER A 130 -4.09 6.37 14.16
N LEU A 131 -4.17 6.55 12.85
CA LEU A 131 -5.39 6.53 12.05
C LEU A 131 -5.27 5.41 11.02
N ARG A 132 -5.98 4.31 11.25
CA ARG A 132 -5.97 3.15 10.36
C ARG A 132 -7.05 3.31 9.30
N LEU A 133 -6.64 3.47 8.04
CA LEU A 133 -7.55 3.66 6.91
C LEU A 133 -8.06 2.34 6.32
N SER A 134 -9.25 2.38 5.74
CA SER A 134 -9.76 1.37 4.82
C SER A 134 -9.29 1.69 3.40
N LEU A 135 -8.54 0.78 2.78
CA LEU A 135 -8.11 0.94 1.39
C LEU A 135 -9.32 0.90 0.43
N PRO A 136 -9.20 1.41 -0.81
CA PRO A 136 -10.25 1.29 -1.82
C PRO A 136 -10.76 -0.15 -1.96
N TYR A 137 -12.06 -0.30 -2.13
CA TYR A 137 -12.75 -1.59 -2.29
C TYR A 137 -12.65 -2.54 -1.09
N HIS A 138 -12.28 -2.05 0.12
CA HIS A 138 -12.22 -2.84 1.35
C HIS A 138 -13.37 -2.47 2.29
N HIS A 139 -13.85 -3.46 3.06
CA HIS A 139 -14.83 -3.28 4.15
C HIS A 139 -16.06 -2.49 3.68
N HIS A 140 -16.33 -1.34 4.29
CA HIS A 140 -17.45 -0.45 3.95
C HIS A 140 -17.31 0.20 2.56
N ARG A 141 -16.13 0.12 1.94
CA ARG A 141 -15.87 0.63 0.59
C ARG A 141 -16.05 -0.44 -0.50
N ARG A 142 -16.38 -1.67 -0.11
CA ARG A 142 -16.49 -2.79 -1.03
C ARG A 142 -17.88 -2.87 -1.63
N PRO A 143 -18.04 -2.83 -2.97
CA PRO A 143 -19.30 -3.07 -3.63
C PRO A 143 -19.95 -4.40 -3.22
N ALA A 144 -21.26 -4.42 -3.07
CA ALA A 144 -21.99 -5.56 -2.54
C ALA A 144 -21.83 -6.86 -3.36
N HIS A 145 -21.56 -6.75 -4.68
CA HIS A 145 -21.33 -7.89 -5.57
C HIS A 145 -19.97 -8.55 -5.43
N LEU A 146 -19.03 -7.92 -4.68
CA LEU A 146 -17.70 -8.46 -4.43
C LEU A 146 -17.65 -9.16 -3.07
N GLU A 147 -17.12 -10.37 -3.03
CA GLU A 147 -16.84 -11.08 -1.78
C GLU A 147 -15.51 -10.62 -1.16
N ARG A 148 -14.57 -10.17 -2.00
CA ARG A 148 -13.21 -9.74 -1.63
C ARG A 148 -12.91 -8.39 -2.27
N SER A 149 -11.75 -7.85 -1.97
CA SER A 149 -11.28 -6.56 -2.49
C SER A 149 -10.53 -6.71 -3.82
N GLU A 150 -11.07 -7.54 -4.74
CA GLU A 150 -10.43 -7.86 -6.02
C GLU A 150 -10.16 -6.61 -6.87
N TYR A 151 -10.96 -5.56 -6.73
CA TYR A 151 -10.82 -4.36 -7.55
C TYR A 151 -9.62 -3.48 -7.17
N LEU A 152 -9.00 -3.69 -6.01
CA LEU A 152 -7.75 -2.99 -5.68
C LEU A 152 -6.54 -3.58 -6.42
N VAL A 153 -6.50 -4.92 -6.55
CA VAL A 153 -5.47 -5.64 -7.32
C VAL A 153 -6.17 -6.63 -8.22
N SER A 154 -6.21 -6.35 -9.50
CA SER A 154 -6.94 -7.15 -10.48
C SER A 154 -6.19 -7.24 -11.80
N PRO A 155 -6.57 -8.16 -12.70
CA PRO A 155 -6.05 -8.20 -14.06
C PRO A 155 -6.62 -7.09 -14.95
N ASN A 156 -7.36 -6.12 -14.41
CA ASN A 156 -7.74 -4.88 -15.08
C ASN A 156 -6.65 -3.83 -14.81
N ILE A 157 -5.89 -3.47 -15.87
CA ILE A 157 -4.70 -2.63 -15.79
C ILE A 157 -5.04 -1.23 -15.27
N GLY A 158 -5.99 -0.56 -15.89
CA GLY A 158 -6.38 0.81 -15.54
C GLY A 158 -7.03 0.90 -14.16
N ARG A 159 -7.92 -0.05 -13.80
CA ARG A 159 -8.56 -0.08 -12.50
C ARG A 159 -7.55 -0.25 -11.36
N THR A 160 -6.61 -1.18 -11.49
CA THR A 160 -5.56 -1.38 -10.48
C THR A 160 -4.72 -0.11 -10.31
N LEU A 161 -4.33 0.53 -11.42
CA LEU A 161 -3.57 1.78 -11.39
C LEU A 161 -4.35 2.89 -10.67
N THR A 162 -5.62 3.08 -11.04
CA THR A 162 -6.49 4.12 -10.44
C THR A 162 -6.80 3.82 -8.98
N ALA A 163 -7.04 2.58 -8.60
CA ALA A 163 -7.33 2.19 -7.21
C ALA A 163 -6.12 2.41 -6.29
N VAL A 164 -4.91 2.08 -6.73
CA VAL A 164 -3.69 2.37 -5.96
C VAL A 164 -3.46 3.88 -5.87
N ARG A 165 -3.64 4.64 -6.96
CA ARG A 165 -3.58 6.11 -6.94
C ARG A 165 -4.59 6.68 -5.95
N GLN A 166 -5.84 6.21 -5.97
CA GLN A 166 -6.90 6.60 -5.03
C GLN A 166 -6.45 6.40 -3.57
N ALA A 167 -5.88 5.24 -3.24
CA ALA A 167 -5.38 4.96 -1.89
C ALA A 167 -4.27 5.92 -1.44
N VAL A 168 -3.38 6.33 -2.36
CA VAL A 168 -2.33 7.32 -2.09
C VAL A 168 -2.93 8.69 -1.77
N LEU A 169 -3.87 9.16 -2.59
CA LEU A 169 -4.53 10.46 -2.40
C LEU A 169 -5.38 10.48 -1.12
N ASP A 170 -6.10 9.40 -0.83
CA ASP A 170 -6.88 9.25 0.42
C ASP A 170 -5.95 9.31 1.65
N SER A 171 -4.75 8.73 1.55
CA SER A 171 -3.76 8.80 2.63
C SER A 171 -3.25 10.22 2.87
N ARG A 172 -3.14 11.04 1.82
CA ARG A 172 -2.77 12.46 1.93
C ARG A 172 -3.88 13.29 2.57
N ARG A 173 -5.15 13.07 2.19
CA ARG A 173 -6.31 13.69 2.86
C ARG A 173 -6.41 13.30 4.35
N ALA A 174 -6.08 12.06 4.68
CA ALA A 174 -5.99 11.64 6.09
C ALA A 174 -4.90 12.40 6.86
N ALA A 175 -3.77 12.71 6.21
CA ALA A 175 -2.73 13.55 6.81
C ALA A 175 -3.22 15.00 7.00
N ASP A 176 -3.98 15.55 6.04
CA ASP A 176 -4.59 16.89 6.18
C ASP A 176 -5.44 16.98 7.47
N TRP A 177 -6.30 15.98 7.70
CA TRP A 177 -7.11 15.91 8.90
C TRP A 177 -6.28 15.81 10.18
N LEU A 178 -5.21 15.03 10.20
CA LEU A 178 -4.33 14.92 11.35
C LEU A 178 -3.61 16.25 11.64
N PHE A 179 -3.11 16.94 10.61
CA PHE A 179 -2.50 18.27 10.79
C PHE A 179 -3.53 19.31 11.29
N ALA A 180 -4.74 19.32 10.73
CA ALA A 180 -5.81 20.20 11.19
C ALA A 180 -6.22 19.96 12.66
N ARG A 181 -5.99 18.74 13.19
CA ARG A 181 -6.17 18.42 14.61
C ARG A 181 -4.98 18.78 15.50
N GLY A 182 -3.95 19.39 14.95
CA GLY A 182 -2.79 19.92 15.69
C GLY A 182 -1.69 18.90 15.97
N TYR A 183 -1.58 17.83 15.18
CA TYR A 183 -0.42 16.94 15.26
C TYR A 183 0.81 17.61 14.62
N ASN A 184 1.92 17.71 15.37
CA ASN A 184 3.13 18.37 14.90
C ASN A 184 3.86 17.56 13.82
N ARG A 185 3.82 16.24 13.94
CA ARG A 185 4.43 15.29 13.00
C ARG A 185 3.43 14.24 12.57
N VAL A 186 3.38 13.99 11.28
CA VAL A 186 2.60 12.89 10.71
C VAL A 186 3.56 11.94 10.00
N GLY A 187 3.41 10.66 10.28
CA GLY A 187 4.11 9.57 9.59
C GLY A 187 3.15 8.64 8.88
N ILE A 188 3.69 7.69 8.13
CA ILE A 188 2.90 6.68 7.43
C ILE A 188 3.47 5.28 7.68
N LEU A 189 2.58 4.31 7.91
CA LEU A 189 2.93 2.91 8.11
C LEU A 189 2.07 2.07 7.18
N GLY A 190 2.71 1.24 6.38
CA GLY A 190 1.99 0.34 5.47
C GLY A 190 2.46 -1.10 5.56
N THR A 191 1.54 -2.04 5.32
CA THR A 191 1.82 -3.48 5.29
C THR A 191 1.42 -4.04 3.93
N SER A 192 2.31 -4.79 3.27
CA SER A 192 2.04 -5.43 1.98
C SER A 192 1.66 -4.37 0.93
N ILE A 193 0.52 -4.45 0.25
CA ILE A 193 0.08 -3.37 -0.65
C ILE A 193 0.02 -2.01 0.04
N GLY A 194 -0.36 -1.98 1.33
CA GLY A 194 -0.32 -0.77 2.13
C GLY A 194 1.09 -0.18 2.24
N SER A 195 2.16 -0.97 2.16
CA SER A 195 3.54 -0.47 2.13
C SER A 195 3.87 0.24 0.81
N CYS A 196 3.38 -0.29 -0.31
CA CYS A 196 3.50 0.34 -1.61
C CYS A 196 2.77 1.68 -1.65
N VAL A 197 1.48 1.69 -1.27
CA VAL A 197 0.65 2.91 -1.17
C VAL A 197 1.30 3.92 -0.21
N GLY A 198 1.72 3.45 0.97
CA GLY A 198 2.36 4.29 2.00
C GLY A 198 3.67 4.90 1.51
N PHE A 199 4.49 4.13 0.79
CA PHE A 199 5.70 4.65 0.18
C PHE A 199 5.40 5.72 -0.88
N LEU A 200 4.44 5.48 -1.76
CA LEU A 200 4.04 6.45 -2.78
C LEU A 200 3.51 7.74 -2.17
N ALA A 201 2.69 7.66 -1.12
CA ALA A 201 2.25 8.84 -0.37
C ALA A 201 3.43 9.56 0.29
N PHE A 202 4.34 8.81 0.93
CA PHE A 202 5.56 9.34 1.55
C PHE A 202 6.47 10.03 0.52
N ALA A 203 6.61 9.50 -0.68
CA ALA A 203 7.46 10.08 -1.72
C ALA A 203 6.86 11.36 -2.34
N HIS A 204 5.54 11.50 -2.35
CA HIS A 204 4.83 12.61 -3.01
C HIS A 204 4.23 13.65 -2.05
N ASP A 205 4.35 13.43 -0.74
CA ASP A 205 3.95 14.41 0.28
C ASP A 205 5.06 14.60 1.30
N GLN A 206 5.71 15.76 1.24
CA GLN A 206 6.85 16.09 2.11
C GLN A 206 6.47 16.28 3.58
N ARG A 207 5.19 16.42 3.90
CA ARG A 207 4.70 16.57 5.26
C ARG A 207 4.77 15.28 6.08
N PHE A 208 4.82 14.11 5.41
CA PHE A 208 5.13 12.88 6.11
C PHE A 208 6.59 12.87 6.57
N SER A 209 6.80 12.94 7.88
CA SER A 209 8.13 13.02 8.50
C SER A 209 8.86 11.67 8.57
N THR A 210 8.11 10.58 8.60
CA THR A 210 8.66 9.22 8.76
C THR A 210 7.79 8.18 8.05
N GLY A 211 8.44 7.13 7.52
CA GLY A 211 7.78 6.01 6.83
C GLY A 211 8.17 4.66 7.42
N VAL A 212 7.20 3.76 7.59
CA VAL A 212 7.42 2.36 7.98
C VAL A 212 6.76 1.46 6.94
N PHE A 213 7.55 0.58 6.32
CA PHE A 213 7.12 -0.25 5.19
C PHE A 213 7.36 -1.72 5.51
N ILE A 214 6.28 -2.45 5.80
CA ILE A 214 6.33 -3.89 6.09
C ILE A 214 6.02 -4.62 4.78
N HIS A 215 6.94 -5.46 4.31
CA HIS A 215 6.89 -6.12 3.00
C HIS A 215 6.79 -5.12 1.84
N ILE A 216 7.87 -4.40 1.56
CA ILE A 216 7.96 -3.51 0.40
C ILE A 216 8.73 -4.20 -0.74
N SER A 217 8.42 -3.83 -1.97
CA SER A 217 9.14 -4.24 -3.19
C SER A 217 9.43 -3.04 -4.08
N SER A 218 10.35 -3.22 -5.03
CA SER A 218 10.68 -2.22 -6.04
C SER A 218 9.54 -1.98 -7.01
N PHE A 219 9.00 -3.05 -7.60
CA PHE A 219 7.96 -2.99 -8.62
C PHE A 219 6.69 -3.72 -8.17
N PHE A 220 5.57 -3.04 -8.32
CA PHE A 220 4.25 -3.61 -8.02
C PHE A 220 3.96 -4.84 -8.90
N ALA A 221 4.31 -4.76 -10.19
CA ALA A 221 4.13 -5.83 -11.16
C ALA A 221 4.84 -7.13 -10.74
N ASP A 222 6.05 -7.03 -10.18
CA ASP A 222 6.85 -8.19 -9.79
C ASP A 222 6.17 -8.99 -8.68
N VAL A 223 5.61 -8.29 -7.68
CA VAL A 223 4.85 -8.93 -6.60
C VAL A 223 3.63 -9.65 -7.14
N VAL A 224 2.89 -9.02 -8.07
CA VAL A 224 1.73 -9.67 -8.70
C VAL A 224 2.14 -10.87 -9.54
N TRP A 225 3.28 -10.79 -10.23
CA TRP A 225 3.76 -11.85 -11.11
C TRP A 225 4.35 -13.05 -10.37
N THR A 226 5.07 -12.83 -9.27
CA THR A 226 5.82 -13.88 -8.57
C THR A 226 5.19 -14.32 -7.26
N GLY A 227 4.32 -13.50 -6.68
CA GLY A 227 3.82 -13.68 -5.33
C GLY A 227 2.80 -14.81 -5.18
N LEU A 228 2.93 -15.56 -4.08
CA LEU A 228 2.00 -16.64 -3.75
C LEU A 228 0.56 -16.13 -3.63
N SER A 229 0.31 -15.00 -2.96
CA SER A 229 -1.03 -14.48 -2.72
C SER A 229 -1.71 -13.89 -3.96
N THR A 230 -0.95 -13.59 -5.01
CA THR A 230 -1.41 -12.95 -6.25
C THR A 230 -1.46 -13.89 -7.45
N LYS A 231 -1.18 -15.18 -7.23
CA LYS A 231 -1.11 -16.21 -8.30
C LYS A 231 -2.35 -16.22 -9.19
N HIS A 232 -3.56 -16.08 -8.64
CA HIS A 232 -4.81 -16.05 -9.39
C HIS A 232 -4.94 -14.80 -10.30
N VAL A 233 -4.37 -13.66 -9.88
CA VAL A 233 -4.30 -12.45 -10.72
C VAL A 233 -3.34 -12.66 -11.88
N ARG A 234 -2.14 -13.22 -11.60
CA ARG A 234 -1.17 -13.59 -12.63
C ARG A 234 -1.77 -14.51 -13.68
N GLN A 235 -2.50 -15.55 -13.27
CA GLN A 235 -3.12 -16.51 -14.19
C GLN A 235 -4.04 -15.83 -15.24
N SER A 236 -4.69 -14.72 -14.87
CA SER A 236 -5.51 -13.94 -15.78
C SER A 236 -4.72 -12.96 -16.66
N LEU A 237 -3.50 -12.61 -16.26
CA LEU A 237 -2.60 -11.75 -17.03
C LEU A 237 -1.78 -12.54 -18.04
N GLU A 238 -1.42 -13.80 -17.72
CA GLU A 238 -0.63 -14.68 -18.59
C GLU A 238 -1.35 -14.92 -19.92
N GLY A 239 -0.61 -14.79 -21.01
CA GLY A 239 -1.16 -14.90 -22.38
C GLY A 239 -1.70 -13.59 -22.96
N ALA A 240 -2.04 -12.59 -22.10
CA ALA A 240 -2.49 -11.27 -22.55
C ALA A 240 -1.38 -10.21 -22.48
N ILE A 241 -0.48 -10.32 -21.48
CA ILE A 241 0.59 -9.37 -21.25
C ILE A 241 1.79 -10.08 -20.61
N ASP A 242 3.01 -9.65 -20.91
CA ASP A 242 4.22 -10.11 -20.25
C ASP A 242 4.60 -9.23 -19.04
N LEU A 243 5.54 -9.70 -18.23
CA LEU A 243 6.00 -8.99 -17.04
C LEU A 243 6.65 -7.64 -17.37
N GLN A 244 7.40 -7.55 -18.47
CA GLN A 244 8.10 -6.32 -18.83
C GLN A 244 7.11 -5.21 -19.19
N ARG A 245 6.09 -5.55 -19.97
CA ARG A 245 5.01 -4.64 -20.31
C ARG A 245 4.19 -4.27 -19.07
N LEU A 246 3.88 -5.21 -18.19
CA LEU A 246 3.18 -4.95 -16.94
C LEU A 246 3.99 -4.03 -16.01
N ARG A 247 5.32 -4.22 -15.91
CA ARG A 247 6.22 -3.31 -15.17
C ARG A 247 6.14 -1.88 -15.69
N PHE A 248 6.14 -1.71 -17.02
CA PHE A 248 5.99 -0.40 -17.61
C PHE A 248 4.64 0.22 -17.25
N LEU A 249 3.55 -0.49 -17.48
CA LEU A 249 2.19 0.02 -17.26
C LEU A 249 1.90 0.36 -15.80
N TRP A 250 2.41 -0.43 -14.86
CA TRP A 250 2.26 -0.21 -13.42
C TRP A 250 3.47 0.51 -12.77
N SER A 251 4.38 1.08 -13.57
CA SER A 251 5.47 1.88 -13.04
C SER A 251 5.00 3.13 -12.27
N PRO A 252 3.90 3.82 -12.65
CA PRO A 252 3.40 4.93 -11.85
C PRO A 252 2.98 4.53 -10.42
N ILE A 253 2.59 3.27 -10.19
CA ILE A 253 2.19 2.75 -8.88
C ILE A 253 3.27 1.87 -8.24
N SER A 254 4.49 1.91 -8.74
CA SER A 254 5.65 1.16 -8.22
C SER A 254 6.56 2.07 -7.40
N PRO A 255 7.14 1.62 -6.28
CA PRO A 255 8.06 2.42 -5.47
C PRO A 255 9.34 2.86 -6.20
N TYR A 256 9.93 1.98 -7.01
CA TYR A 256 11.26 2.16 -7.60
C TYR A 256 11.47 3.52 -8.30
N PRO A 257 10.59 4.01 -9.20
CA PRO A 257 10.81 5.27 -9.92
C PRO A 257 10.90 6.49 -9.00
N PHE A 258 10.33 6.39 -7.78
CA PHE A 258 10.14 7.52 -6.88
C PHE A 258 11.06 7.52 -5.65
N ILE A 259 11.90 6.50 -5.44
CA ILE A 259 12.88 6.48 -4.35
C ILE A 259 13.79 7.72 -4.41
N LYS A 260 14.19 8.12 -5.62
CA LYS A 260 15.01 9.32 -5.87
C LYS A 260 14.39 10.63 -5.35
N ARG A 261 13.05 10.71 -5.16
CA ARG A 261 12.37 11.90 -4.63
C ARG A 261 12.68 12.16 -3.15
N LEU A 262 13.18 11.16 -2.44
CA LEU A 262 13.57 11.26 -1.02
C LEU A 262 15.02 11.72 -0.84
N ARG A 263 15.78 11.90 -1.93
CA ARG A 263 17.17 12.33 -1.93
C ARG A 263 17.31 13.71 -1.28
N GLY A 264 18.28 13.87 -0.40
CA GLY A 264 18.53 15.15 0.28
C GLY A 264 17.49 15.55 1.34
N THR A 265 16.52 14.68 1.64
CA THR A 265 15.56 14.91 2.72
C THR A 265 16.05 14.29 4.03
N ASN A 266 15.69 14.89 5.17
CA ASN A 266 15.95 14.34 6.51
C ASN A 266 14.87 13.33 6.94
N ARG A 267 13.97 12.94 6.04
CA ARG A 267 12.89 12.00 6.34
C ARG A 267 13.45 10.60 6.50
N ARG A 268 13.02 9.92 7.55
CA ARG A 268 13.53 8.60 7.91
C ARG A 268 12.56 7.51 7.51
N SER A 269 13.09 6.36 7.10
CA SER A 269 12.26 5.20 6.80
C SER A 269 12.80 3.92 7.44
N LEU A 270 11.89 3.01 7.75
CA LEU A 270 12.15 1.65 8.23
C LEU A 270 11.46 0.65 7.30
N MET A 271 12.22 -0.27 6.73
CA MET A 271 11.72 -1.45 6.05
C MET A 271 11.74 -2.65 7.00
N ILE A 272 10.68 -3.46 7.00
CA ILE A 272 10.64 -4.75 7.70
C ILE A 272 10.23 -5.80 6.69
N SER A 273 11.08 -6.82 6.47
CA SER A 273 10.85 -7.86 5.47
C SER A 273 11.06 -9.26 6.04
N GLY A 274 10.33 -10.22 5.51
CA GLY A 274 10.45 -11.63 5.87
C GLY A 274 11.53 -12.33 5.03
N ARG A 275 12.41 -13.10 5.68
CA ARG A 275 13.46 -13.89 4.97
C ARG A 275 12.91 -15.06 4.16
N TYR A 276 11.67 -15.47 4.44
CA TYR A 276 11.00 -16.63 3.83
C TYR A 276 9.64 -16.25 3.26
N ASP A 277 9.52 -14.98 2.82
CA ASP A 277 8.30 -14.46 2.22
C ASP A 277 8.11 -15.07 0.82
N LEU A 278 6.94 -15.68 0.58
CA LEU A 278 6.56 -16.27 -0.70
C LEU A 278 5.65 -15.34 -1.54
N THR A 279 5.30 -14.17 -1.01
CA THR A 279 4.48 -13.16 -1.70
C THR A 279 5.34 -11.97 -2.12
N PHE A 280 6.02 -11.36 -1.16
CA PHE A 280 7.06 -10.35 -1.42
C PHE A 280 8.41 -11.06 -1.31
N LEU A 281 8.85 -11.66 -2.41
CA LEU A 281 10.11 -12.41 -2.42
C LEU A 281 11.24 -11.56 -1.83
N PRO A 282 12.13 -12.14 -1.01
CA PRO A 282 13.21 -11.40 -0.34
C PRO A 282 14.06 -10.57 -1.31
N GLU A 283 14.26 -11.07 -2.53
CA GLU A 283 15.02 -10.40 -3.59
C GLU A 283 14.36 -9.06 -4.00
N LEU A 284 13.03 -8.99 -4.03
CA LEU A 284 12.30 -7.78 -4.38
C LEU A 284 12.41 -6.72 -3.28
N SER A 285 12.39 -7.15 -2.01
CA SER A 285 12.62 -6.25 -0.87
C SER A 285 14.09 -5.78 -0.81
N GLN A 286 15.04 -6.67 -1.11
CA GLN A 286 16.46 -6.33 -1.16
C GLN A 286 16.72 -5.31 -2.28
N GLN A 287 16.18 -5.54 -3.47
CA GLN A 287 16.30 -4.60 -4.59
C GLN A 287 15.77 -3.20 -4.23
N ALA A 288 14.65 -3.10 -3.50
CA ALA A 288 14.14 -1.83 -3.04
C ALA A 288 15.14 -1.17 -2.08
N TYR A 289 15.66 -1.91 -1.10
CA TYR A 289 16.64 -1.41 -0.14
C TYR A 289 17.93 -0.96 -0.81
N ASP A 290 18.46 -1.73 -1.77
CA ASP A 290 19.67 -1.40 -2.53
C ASP A 290 19.48 -0.07 -3.30
N GLU A 291 18.28 0.15 -3.84
CA GLU A 291 17.97 1.43 -4.51
C GLU A 291 17.95 2.60 -3.51
N PHE A 292 17.40 2.43 -2.29
CA PHE A 292 17.50 3.45 -1.25
C PHE A 292 18.96 3.79 -0.94
N GLN A 293 19.83 2.77 -0.81
CA GLN A 293 21.25 2.98 -0.57
C GLN A 293 21.93 3.69 -1.75
N ARG A 294 21.64 3.25 -2.99
CA ARG A 294 22.18 3.88 -4.21
C ARG A 294 21.78 5.34 -4.33
N GLN A 295 20.57 5.69 -3.92
CA GLN A 295 20.04 7.04 -3.92
C GLN A 295 20.48 7.85 -2.68
N ARG A 296 21.23 7.26 -1.74
CA ARG A 296 21.63 7.87 -0.47
C ARG A 296 20.43 8.36 0.35
N VAL A 297 19.33 7.62 0.33
CA VAL A 297 18.13 7.91 1.11
C VAL A 297 18.22 7.21 2.47
N PRO A 298 18.04 7.91 3.60
CA PRO A 298 18.10 7.30 4.93
C PRO A 298 17.02 6.23 5.10
N CYS A 299 17.45 4.97 5.19
CA CYS A 299 16.57 3.83 5.39
C CYS A 299 17.23 2.77 6.27
N GLN A 300 16.49 2.28 7.27
CA GLN A 300 16.86 1.10 8.04
C GLN A 300 16.13 -0.12 7.50
N ILE A 301 16.76 -1.28 7.49
CA ILE A 301 16.09 -2.54 7.17
C ILE A 301 16.18 -3.53 8.33
N ALA A 302 15.09 -4.22 8.61
CA ALA A 302 15.01 -5.31 9.57
C ALA A 302 14.49 -6.58 8.87
N TRP A 303 15.35 -7.59 8.76
CA TRP A 303 14.97 -8.90 8.26
C TRP A 303 14.50 -9.78 9.41
N LEU A 304 13.28 -10.28 9.34
CA LEU A 304 12.74 -11.24 10.31
C LEU A 304 12.70 -12.66 9.70
N PRO A 305 12.94 -13.71 10.51
CA PRO A 305 12.96 -15.09 10.02
C PRO A 305 11.54 -15.66 9.85
N CYS A 306 10.69 -14.95 9.11
CA CYS A 306 9.29 -15.28 8.85
C CYS A 306 8.98 -15.05 7.35
N GLY A 307 7.74 -15.35 6.94
CA GLY A 307 7.20 -15.05 5.63
C GLY A 307 6.12 -13.97 5.71
N HIS A 308 5.29 -13.89 4.68
CA HIS A 308 4.26 -12.85 4.53
C HIS A 308 3.12 -12.98 5.56
N TYR A 309 2.54 -14.17 5.65
CA TYR A 309 1.44 -14.45 6.58
C TYR A 309 1.95 -14.63 8.01
N THR A 310 3.09 -15.30 8.17
CA THR A 310 3.67 -15.57 9.48
C THR A 310 4.21 -14.32 10.17
N MET A 311 4.48 -13.23 9.46
CA MET A 311 4.76 -11.92 10.06
C MET A 311 3.66 -11.46 11.03
N GLY A 312 2.41 -11.80 10.75
CA GLY A 312 1.26 -11.51 11.63
C GLY A 312 1.14 -12.43 12.85
N GLN A 313 1.98 -13.47 12.98
CA GLN A 313 1.92 -14.47 14.06
C GLN A 313 2.97 -14.18 15.13
N PHE A 314 2.68 -14.59 16.37
CA PHE A 314 3.68 -14.57 17.45
C PHE A 314 4.81 -15.59 17.13
N PRO A 315 6.08 -15.26 17.37
CA PRO A 315 6.59 -14.02 17.98
C PRO A 315 6.90 -12.88 16.97
N PHE A 316 6.73 -13.07 15.66
CA PHE A 316 7.20 -12.16 14.63
C PHE A 316 6.46 -10.82 14.65
N ASN A 317 5.16 -10.84 14.92
CA ASN A 317 4.35 -9.62 15.09
C ASN A 317 4.83 -8.77 16.29
N ALA A 318 5.22 -9.42 17.39
CA ALA A 318 5.78 -8.72 18.56
C ALA A 318 7.16 -8.11 18.23
N LEU A 319 8.02 -8.86 17.52
CA LEU A 319 9.33 -8.37 17.07
C LEU A 319 9.19 -7.19 16.11
N ALA A 320 8.26 -7.28 15.15
CA ALA A 320 7.97 -6.18 14.23
C ALA A 320 7.46 -4.95 15.00
N GLY A 321 6.49 -5.12 15.89
CA GLY A 321 5.97 -4.06 16.76
C GLY A 321 7.05 -3.38 17.59
N TYR A 322 7.94 -4.16 18.22
CA TYR A 322 9.09 -3.62 18.95
C TYR A 322 10.01 -2.78 18.05
N ARG A 323 10.37 -3.28 16.86
CA ARG A 323 11.20 -2.54 15.89
C ARG A 323 10.56 -1.24 15.45
N ILE A 324 9.25 -1.25 15.20
CA ILE A 324 8.48 -0.06 14.81
C ILE A 324 8.51 0.98 15.93
N VAL A 325 8.11 0.60 17.14
CA VAL A 325 8.09 1.54 18.30
C VAL A 325 9.48 2.11 18.58
N LYS A 326 10.51 1.25 18.58
CA LYS A 326 11.91 1.70 18.77
C LYS A 326 12.35 2.69 17.70
N PHE A 327 11.92 2.51 16.44
CA PHE A 327 12.25 3.41 15.34
C PHE A 327 11.51 4.75 15.47
N LEU A 328 10.23 4.74 15.82
CA LEU A 328 9.36 5.92 15.88
C LEU A 328 9.67 6.82 17.10
N ARG A 329 10.24 6.27 18.17
CA ARG A 329 10.63 7.01 19.40
C ARG A 329 11.97 7.73 19.31
N LYS A 330 12.73 7.52 18.24
CA LYS A 330 13.96 8.25 17.91
C LYS A 330 13.65 9.51 17.10
#